data_3a38448eba86a0f9db549438990fc1e6
#
_entry.id   3a38448eba86a0f9db549438990fc1e6
#
_cell.length_a   1.000
_cell.length_b   1.000
_cell.length_c   1.000
_cell.angle_alpha   90.00
_cell.angle_beta   90.00
_cell.angle_gamma   90.00
#
_symmetry.space_group_name_H-M   'P 1'
#
loop_
_entity.id
_entity.type
_entity.pdbx_description
1 polymer ?
#
loop_
_entity_poly.entity_id
_entity_poly.type
_entity_poly.pdbx_seq_one_letter_code
_entity_poly.pdbx_strand_id
1 'polypeptide(L)'
;MTPDAVTFTVLGVAAAKGNMKAFPFKRGDGTMGAIVTEGTKGSKDWQIAVRNAAQQQCAGKFFESAVRLAIVFFLPRPQSLPARVKHHTKKPDVDKLVRAVKDALRGVLWHDDAQVIHLVASKAYATTQPHVRIVVDHAEVIEETAVDQDLFAALDDVRPMEGGPRC
;
A
#
# COMPACT_ATOMS: atom_id res chain seq x y z
N MET A 1 10.98 8.81 -15.15
CA MET A 1 9.72 8.08 -15.39
C MET A 1 9.82 7.49 -16.77
N THR A 2 9.65 6.20 -16.90
CA THR A 2 9.59 5.54 -18.21
C THR A 2 8.31 6.00 -18.93
N PRO A 3 8.31 6.05 -20.29
CA PRO A 3 7.16 6.55 -21.05
C PRO A 3 5.88 5.74 -20.85
N ASP A 4 5.98 4.60 -20.19
CA ASP A 4 4.87 3.65 -19.95
C ASP A 4 4.30 3.67 -18.52
N ALA A 5 4.86 4.48 -17.63
CA ALA A 5 4.37 4.58 -16.25
C ALA A 5 2.94 5.13 -16.20
N VAL A 6 2.08 4.51 -15.40
CA VAL A 6 0.76 5.04 -15.10
C VAL A 6 0.73 5.62 -13.69
N THR A 7 0.11 6.79 -13.57
CA THR A 7 -0.09 7.46 -12.27
C THR A 7 -1.55 7.79 -12.10
N PHE A 8 -2.13 7.40 -10.97
CA PHE A 8 -3.52 7.74 -10.67
C PHE A 8 -3.74 8.01 -9.19
N THR A 9 -4.85 8.68 -8.90
CA THR A 9 -5.24 9.06 -7.55
C THR A 9 -6.59 8.46 -7.19
N VAL A 10 -6.69 7.90 -5.99
CA VAL A 10 -7.93 7.37 -5.42
C VAL A 10 -8.35 8.28 -4.28
N LEU A 11 -9.49 8.94 -4.40
CA LEU A 11 -10.03 9.80 -3.36
C LEU A 11 -10.70 8.96 -2.26
N GLY A 12 -10.60 9.43 -1.03
CA GLY A 12 -11.22 8.80 0.13
C GLY A 12 -10.23 8.25 1.14
N VAL A 13 -10.76 7.69 2.21
CA VAL A 13 -9.97 7.12 3.30
C VAL A 13 -9.59 5.68 2.97
N ALA A 14 -8.30 5.43 2.82
CA ALA A 14 -7.79 4.09 2.57
C ALA A 14 -8.15 3.14 3.71
N ALA A 15 -8.71 1.98 3.37
CA ALA A 15 -9.03 0.92 4.32
C ALA A 15 -8.06 -0.25 4.18
N ALA A 16 -7.45 -0.63 5.29
CA ALA A 16 -6.54 -1.77 5.34
C ALA A 16 -7.29 -3.09 5.16
N LYS A 17 -6.65 -4.06 4.49
CA LYS A 17 -7.15 -5.43 4.48
C LYS A 17 -7.07 -6.01 5.88
N GLY A 18 -8.20 -6.49 6.42
CA GLY A 18 -8.24 -7.14 7.72
C GLY A 18 -7.60 -8.53 7.69
N ASN A 19 -7.24 -9.02 8.87
CA ASN A 19 -6.92 -10.43 9.01
C ASN A 19 -8.19 -11.26 8.81
N MET A 20 -8.07 -12.37 8.09
CA MET A 20 -9.16 -13.34 7.98
C MET A 20 -9.48 -13.89 9.37
N LYS A 21 -10.74 -13.78 9.77
CA LYS A 21 -11.25 -14.39 11.00
C LYS A 21 -12.08 -15.60 10.64
N ALA A 22 -11.72 -16.74 11.18
CA ALA A 22 -12.51 -17.95 11.08
C ALA A 22 -13.46 -18.03 12.27
N PHE A 23 -14.74 -18.09 12.01
CA PHE A 23 -15.77 -18.32 13.03
C PHE A 23 -16.25 -19.77 12.88
N PRO A 24 -15.93 -20.65 13.85
CA PRO A 24 -16.41 -22.01 13.82
C PRO A 24 -17.95 -22.04 14.00
N PHE A 25 -18.62 -22.88 13.25
CA PHE A 25 -20.05 -23.16 13.45
C PHE A 25 -20.32 -24.65 13.32
N LYS A 26 -21.36 -25.13 14.00
CA LYS A 26 -21.80 -26.51 13.92
C LYS A 26 -22.82 -26.65 12.80
N ARG A 27 -22.57 -27.54 11.85
CA ARG A 27 -23.52 -27.89 10.78
C ARG A 27 -24.67 -28.73 11.35
N GLY A 28 -25.78 -28.77 10.63
CA GLY A 28 -26.94 -29.54 11.03
C GLY A 28 -26.70 -31.06 11.12
N ASP A 29 -25.67 -31.56 10.44
CA ASP A 29 -25.19 -32.97 10.51
C ASP A 29 -24.25 -33.26 11.71
N GLY A 30 -24.02 -32.23 12.55
CA GLY A 30 -23.14 -32.34 13.72
C GLY A 30 -21.66 -32.07 13.44
N THR A 31 -21.23 -31.91 12.17
CA THR A 31 -19.85 -31.59 11.82
C THR A 31 -19.52 -30.12 12.06
N MET A 32 -18.24 -29.82 12.32
CA MET A 32 -17.78 -28.46 12.49
C MET A 32 -17.39 -27.85 11.13
N GLY A 33 -17.88 -26.67 10.87
CA GLY A 33 -17.46 -25.82 9.74
C GLY A 33 -16.83 -24.53 10.24
N ALA A 34 -16.22 -23.76 9.33
CA ALA A 34 -15.71 -22.43 9.64
C ALA A 34 -16.16 -21.44 8.54
N ILE A 35 -16.74 -20.34 8.95
CA ILE A 35 -16.97 -19.18 8.09
C ILE A 35 -15.75 -18.27 8.21
N VAL A 36 -15.06 -18.08 7.10
CA VAL A 36 -13.92 -17.17 7.04
C VAL A 36 -14.42 -15.82 6.51
N THR A 37 -14.28 -14.77 7.30
CA THR A 37 -14.67 -13.41 6.93
C THR A 37 -13.50 -12.45 7.02
N GLU A 38 -13.48 -11.46 6.15
CA GLU A 38 -12.53 -10.35 6.23
C GLU A 38 -12.95 -9.40 7.36
N GLY A 39 -12.05 -9.21 8.33
CA GLY A 39 -12.38 -8.55 9.60
C GLY A 39 -12.40 -7.02 9.58
N THR A 40 -12.26 -6.35 8.42
CA THR A 40 -12.20 -4.89 8.36
C THR A 40 -13.36 -4.31 7.54
N LYS A 41 -14.23 -3.55 8.22
CA LYS A 41 -15.32 -2.81 7.58
C LYS A 41 -14.76 -1.78 6.59
N GLY A 42 -15.34 -1.70 5.39
CA GLY A 42 -14.94 -0.76 4.34
C GLY A 42 -13.78 -1.21 3.45
N SER A 43 -13.13 -2.36 3.74
CA SER A 43 -12.03 -2.86 2.91
C SER A 43 -12.47 -3.20 1.48
N LYS A 44 -13.64 -3.82 1.33
CA LYS A 44 -14.21 -4.16 0.01
C LYS A 44 -14.57 -2.93 -0.80
N ASP A 45 -15.23 -1.96 -0.17
CA ASP A 45 -15.63 -0.71 -0.83
C ASP A 45 -14.39 0.08 -1.28
N TRP A 46 -13.33 0.07 -0.44
CA TRP A 46 -12.06 0.65 -0.78
C TRP A 46 -11.39 -0.04 -1.98
N GLN A 47 -11.37 -1.37 -2.02
CA GLN A 47 -10.81 -2.12 -3.14
C GLN A 47 -11.59 -1.85 -4.44
N ILE A 48 -12.92 -1.71 -4.37
CA ILE A 48 -13.75 -1.30 -5.52
C ILE A 48 -13.37 0.10 -5.99
N ALA A 49 -13.19 1.05 -5.07
CA ALA A 49 -12.77 2.41 -5.42
C ALA A 49 -11.41 2.44 -6.11
N VAL A 50 -10.43 1.68 -5.61
CA VAL A 50 -9.10 1.54 -6.24
C VAL A 50 -9.19 0.95 -7.64
N ARG A 51 -9.97 -0.13 -7.80
CA ARG A 51 -10.19 -0.78 -9.10
C ARG A 51 -10.83 0.16 -10.12
N ASN A 52 -11.88 0.85 -9.73
CA ASN A 52 -12.59 1.79 -10.59
C ASN A 52 -11.67 2.95 -11.01
N ALA A 53 -10.91 3.50 -10.07
CA ALA A 53 -9.96 4.56 -10.37
C ALA A 53 -8.89 4.12 -11.37
N ALA A 54 -8.35 2.91 -11.22
CA ALA A 54 -7.39 2.34 -12.16
C ALA A 54 -8.00 2.15 -13.55
N GLN A 55 -9.18 1.57 -13.64
CA GLN A 55 -9.88 1.37 -14.92
C GLN A 55 -10.17 2.69 -15.65
N GLN A 56 -10.57 3.72 -14.93
CA GLN A 56 -10.89 5.03 -15.50
C GLN A 56 -9.65 5.84 -15.90
N GLN A 57 -8.57 5.79 -15.10
CA GLN A 57 -7.43 6.67 -15.27
C GLN A 57 -6.26 6.02 -16.02
N CYS A 58 -6.21 4.71 -16.12
CA CYS A 58 -5.12 3.98 -16.78
C CYS A 58 -5.43 3.53 -18.22
N ALA A 59 -6.60 3.90 -18.76
CA ALA A 59 -6.97 3.71 -20.18
C ALA A 59 -6.73 2.28 -20.72
N GLY A 60 -7.00 1.24 -19.93
CA GLY A 60 -6.81 -0.16 -20.32
C GLY A 60 -5.35 -0.62 -20.33
N LYS A 61 -4.41 0.15 -19.79
CA LYS A 61 -3.01 -0.27 -19.64
C LYS A 61 -2.91 -1.53 -18.80
N PHE A 62 -2.10 -2.48 -19.26
CA PHE A 62 -1.86 -3.74 -18.56
C PHE A 62 -0.36 -4.10 -18.63
N PHE A 63 0.21 -4.57 -17.53
CA PHE A 63 1.61 -4.92 -17.40
C PHE A 63 1.78 -6.45 -17.43
N GLU A 64 2.38 -6.96 -18.49
CA GLU A 64 2.62 -8.39 -18.68
C GLU A 64 3.89 -8.89 -17.98
N SER A 65 4.83 -7.99 -17.69
CA SER A 65 6.14 -8.31 -17.12
C SER A 65 6.25 -7.85 -15.65
N ALA A 66 7.48 -7.80 -15.15
CA ALA A 66 7.79 -7.33 -13.80
C ALA A 66 7.35 -5.89 -13.58
N VAL A 67 6.77 -5.63 -12.41
CA VAL A 67 6.13 -4.37 -12.03
C VAL A 67 6.86 -3.70 -10.88
N ARG A 68 7.09 -2.39 -11.00
CA ARG A 68 7.42 -1.49 -9.91
C ARG A 68 6.16 -0.77 -9.46
N LEU A 69 5.86 -0.83 -8.15
CA LEU A 69 4.70 -0.22 -7.53
C LEU A 69 5.13 0.78 -6.46
N ALA A 70 4.74 2.05 -6.61
CA ALA A 70 4.94 3.06 -5.60
C ALA A 70 3.59 3.61 -5.11
N ILE A 71 3.41 3.69 -3.78
CA ILE A 71 2.14 4.10 -3.16
C ILE A 71 2.40 5.09 -2.04
N VAL A 72 1.65 6.20 -2.04
CA VAL A 72 1.61 7.13 -0.91
C VAL A 72 0.17 7.27 -0.40
N PHE A 73 -0.04 6.88 0.85
CA PHE A 73 -1.32 6.98 1.53
C PHE A 73 -1.40 8.29 2.33
N PHE A 74 -2.26 9.21 1.91
CA PHE A 74 -2.57 10.43 2.65
C PHE A 74 -3.82 10.20 3.50
N LEU A 75 -3.61 9.94 4.79
CA LEU A 75 -4.64 9.53 5.75
C LEU A 75 -5.19 10.73 6.52
N PRO A 76 -6.41 10.65 7.07
CA PRO A 76 -6.99 11.73 7.84
C PRO A 76 -6.11 12.09 9.05
N ARG A 77 -5.94 13.41 9.27
CA ARG A 77 -5.30 13.90 10.48
C ARG A 77 -6.36 14.18 11.55
N PRO A 78 -6.30 13.53 12.73
CA PRO A 78 -7.21 13.86 13.82
C PRO A 78 -7.05 15.33 14.24
N GLN A 79 -8.16 16.03 14.47
CA GLN A 79 -8.14 17.44 14.89
C GLN A 79 -7.45 17.63 16.24
N SER A 80 -7.55 16.64 17.14
CA SER A 80 -6.91 16.67 18.46
C SER A 80 -5.40 16.41 18.42
N LEU A 81 -4.83 16.09 17.25
CA LEU A 81 -3.42 15.74 17.16
C LEU A 81 -2.55 17.02 17.18
N PRO A 82 -1.60 17.17 18.14
CA PRO A 82 -0.73 18.33 18.22
C PRO A 82 0.03 18.59 16.93
N ALA A 83 0.21 19.86 16.54
CA ALA A 83 0.87 20.26 15.30
C ALA A 83 2.32 19.75 15.18
N ARG A 84 3.01 19.53 16.32
CA ARG A 84 4.38 18.96 16.38
C ARG A 84 4.48 17.52 15.86
N VAL A 85 3.37 16.76 15.89
CA VAL A 85 3.37 15.37 15.40
C VAL A 85 3.23 15.38 13.88
N LYS A 86 4.34 15.12 13.19
CA LYS A 86 4.41 15.15 11.72
C LYS A 86 4.17 13.78 11.07
N HIS A 87 4.59 12.69 11.73
CA HIS A 87 4.57 11.36 11.16
C HIS A 87 3.32 10.57 11.58
N HIS A 88 2.77 9.81 10.63
CA HIS A 88 1.62 8.94 10.87
C HIS A 88 2.09 7.58 11.40
N THR A 89 2.30 7.48 12.71
CA THR A 89 2.81 6.26 13.38
C THR A 89 1.72 5.34 13.94
N LYS A 90 0.45 5.71 13.78
CA LYS A 90 -0.69 4.92 14.27
C LYS A 90 -1.25 4.00 13.17
N LYS A 91 -2.13 3.08 13.54
CA LYS A 91 -2.90 2.26 12.59
C LYS A 91 -3.65 3.14 11.58
N PRO A 92 -3.88 2.63 10.36
CA PRO A 92 -3.60 1.29 9.86
C PRO A 92 -2.11 1.07 9.50
N ASP A 93 -1.70 -0.19 9.50
CA ASP A 93 -0.34 -0.61 9.15
C ASP A 93 -0.14 -0.49 7.63
N VAL A 94 1.05 -0.05 7.20
CA VAL A 94 1.32 0.22 5.78
C VAL A 94 1.23 -1.04 4.92
N ASP A 95 1.71 -2.19 5.42
CA ASP A 95 1.65 -3.48 4.74
C ASP A 95 0.21 -3.91 4.44
N LYS A 96 -0.71 -3.72 5.37
CA LYS A 96 -2.14 -4.04 5.21
C LYS A 96 -2.84 -3.11 4.23
N LEU A 97 -2.42 -1.85 4.17
CA LEU A 97 -2.90 -0.89 3.17
C LEU A 97 -2.41 -1.27 1.77
N VAL A 98 -1.13 -1.59 1.62
CA VAL A 98 -0.52 -2.06 0.37
C VAL A 98 -1.21 -3.32 -0.13
N ARG A 99 -1.45 -4.29 0.75
CA ARG A 99 -2.13 -5.52 0.40
C ARG A 99 -3.52 -5.26 -0.17
N ALA A 100 -4.29 -4.35 0.41
CA ALA A 100 -5.61 -3.98 -0.10
C ALA A 100 -5.55 -3.38 -1.51
N VAL A 101 -4.53 -2.56 -1.81
CA VAL A 101 -4.30 -1.99 -3.15
C VAL A 101 -3.89 -3.07 -4.14
N LYS A 102 -2.93 -3.94 -3.80
CA LYS A 102 -2.49 -5.04 -4.67
C LYS A 102 -3.66 -5.96 -5.04
N ASP A 103 -4.44 -6.40 -4.06
CA ASP A 103 -5.62 -7.23 -4.30
C ASP A 103 -6.65 -6.55 -5.24
N ALA A 104 -6.78 -5.23 -5.17
CA ALA A 104 -7.69 -4.47 -6.03
C ALA A 104 -7.20 -4.35 -7.47
N LEU A 105 -5.88 -4.23 -7.67
CA LEU A 105 -5.25 -4.00 -8.97
C LEU A 105 -4.94 -5.30 -9.72
N ARG A 106 -4.87 -6.43 -9.02
CA ARG A 106 -4.71 -7.75 -9.65
C ARG A 106 -5.86 -8.03 -10.62
N GLY A 107 -5.52 -8.43 -11.84
CA GLY A 107 -6.46 -8.62 -12.94
C GLY A 107 -6.98 -7.31 -13.57
N VAL A 108 -6.44 -6.16 -13.15
CA VAL A 108 -6.75 -4.84 -13.72
C VAL A 108 -5.51 -4.23 -14.38
N LEU A 109 -4.39 -4.22 -13.68
CA LEU A 109 -3.12 -3.69 -14.18
C LEU A 109 -2.04 -4.75 -14.36
N TRP A 110 -2.15 -5.92 -13.71
CA TRP A 110 -1.26 -7.09 -13.84
C TRP A 110 -2.01 -8.39 -13.53
N HIS A 111 -1.45 -9.55 -13.91
CA HIS A 111 -2.08 -10.86 -13.71
C HIS A 111 -1.98 -11.34 -12.26
N ASP A 112 -0.78 -11.26 -11.69
CA ASP A 112 -0.51 -11.79 -10.36
C ASP A 112 0.38 -10.86 -9.54
N ASP A 113 0.17 -10.86 -8.22
CA ASP A 113 0.93 -10.04 -7.28
C ASP A 113 2.42 -10.40 -7.22
N ALA A 114 2.80 -11.59 -7.72
CA ALA A 114 4.20 -12.00 -7.87
C ALA A 114 4.95 -11.16 -8.92
N GLN A 115 4.24 -10.53 -9.86
CA GLN A 115 4.84 -9.60 -10.83
C GLN A 115 5.38 -8.33 -10.16
N VAL A 116 4.86 -7.95 -8.96
CA VAL A 116 5.33 -6.78 -8.23
C VAL A 116 6.62 -7.13 -7.51
N ILE A 117 7.75 -6.89 -8.16
CA ILE A 117 9.09 -7.18 -7.64
C ILE A 117 9.76 -5.99 -6.94
N HIS A 118 9.27 -4.78 -7.20
CA HIS A 118 9.75 -3.56 -6.54
C HIS A 118 8.58 -2.80 -5.94
N LEU A 119 8.61 -2.59 -4.62
CA LEU A 119 7.54 -1.94 -3.88
C LEU A 119 8.09 -0.84 -2.99
N VAL A 120 7.57 0.38 -3.18
CA VAL A 120 7.80 1.51 -2.29
C VAL A 120 6.45 1.97 -1.74
N ALA A 121 6.31 2.03 -0.43
CA ALA A 121 5.07 2.47 0.18
C ALA A 121 5.30 3.34 1.41
N SER A 122 4.55 4.42 1.50
CA SER A 122 4.58 5.32 2.64
C SER A 122 3.18 5.78 3.05
N LYS A 123 3.05 6.26 4.28
CA LYS A 123 1.83 6.88 4.78
C LYS A 123 2.13 8.21 5.44
N ALA A 124 1.28 9.20 5.18
CA ALA A 124 1.39 10.55 5.72
C ALA A 124 0.01 11.05 6.13
N TYR A 125 -0.04 12.16 6.86
CA TYR A 125 -1.29 12.88 7.08
C TYR A 125 -1.67 13.69 5.84
N ALA A 126 -2.92 13.62 5.44
CA ALA A 126 -3.47 14.48 4.41
C ALA A 126 -3.50 15.94 4.90
N THR A 127 -3.14 16.87 4.02
CA THR A 127 -3.27 18.32 4.27
C THR A 127 -4.64 18.87 3.88
N THR A 128 -5.30 18.17 2.95
CA THR A 128 -6.63 18.46 2.47
C THR A 128 -7.53 17.24 2.69
N GLN A 129 -8.14 16.70 1.63
CA GLN A 129 -8.93 15.49 1.72
C GLN A 129 -8.04 14.23 1.68
N PRO A 130 -8.40 13.17 2.37
CA PRO A 130 -7.71 11.89 2.30
C PRO A 130 -7.72 11.33 0.87
N HIS A 131 -6.57 10.81 0.44
CA HIS A 131 -6.41 10.19 -0.88
C HIS A 131 -5.20 9.27 -0.91
N VAL A 132 -5.08 8.49 -1.97
CA VAL A 132 -3.91 7.65 -2.23
C VAL A 132 -3.40 7.94 -3.64
N ARG A 133 -2.10 8.16 -3.76
CA ARG A 133 -1.41 8.27 -5.05
C ARG A 133 -0.70 6.96 -5.34
N ILE A 134 -0.90 6.45 -6.54
CA ILE A 134 -0.37 5.17 -6.99
C ILE A 134 0.37 5.40 -8.31
N VAL A 135 1.58 4.89 -8.38
CA VAL A 135 2.40 4.85 -9.59
C VAL A 135 2.73 3.40 -9.88
N VAL A 136 2.47 2.97 -11.10
CA VAL A 136 2.80 1.63 -11.60
C VAL A 136 3.66 1.78 -12.83
N ASP A 137 4.76 1.05 -12.87
CA ASP A 137 5.74 1.11 -13.93
C ASP A 137 6.34 -0.27 -14.19
N HIS A 138 7.01 -0.46 -15.32
CA HIS A 138 7.87 -1.63 -15.53
C HIS A 138 9.02 -1.61 -14.52
N ALA A 139 9.27 -2.75 -13.90
CA ALA A 139 10.44 -2.87 -13.03
C ALA A 139 11.67 -3.13 -13.87
N GLU A 140 12.74 -2.40 -13.60
CA GLU A 140 14.07 -2.66 -14.15
C GLU A 140 14.68 -3.89 -13.49
N VAL A 141 15.58 -4.55 -14.20
CA VAL A 141 16.35 -5.67 -13.67
C VAL A 141 17.24 -5.15 -12.54
N ILE A 142 17.13 -5.76 -11.37
CA ILE A 142 18.01 -5.46 -10.24
C ILE A 142 19.20 -6.42 -10.35
N GLU A 143 20.36 -5.89 -10.69
CA GLU A 143 21.61 -6.66 -10.66
C GLU A 143 22.13 -6.73 -9.23
N GLU A 144 22.61 -7.89 -8.80
CA GLU A 144 23.09 -8.13 -7.43
C GLU A 144 24.17 -7.13 -7.01
N THR A 145 25.04 -6.75 -7.96
CA THR A 145 26.10 -5.75 -7.74
C THR A 145 25.60 -4.32 -7.49
N ALA A 146 24.41 -3.97 -7.99
CA ALA A 146 23.83 -2.64 -7.79
C ALA A 146 23.10 -2.50 -6.44
N VAL A 147 22.56 -3.60 -5.91
CA VAL A 147 21.83 -3.61 -4.63
C VAL A 147 22.74 -3.21 -3.46
N ASP A 148 23.98 -3.67 -3.46
CA ASP A 148 24.93 -3.37 -2.38
C ASP A 148 25.33 -1.89 -2.32
N GLN A 149 25.44 -1.22 -3.47
CA GLN A 149 25.86 0.18 -3.51
C GLN A 149 24.75 1.15 -3.10
N ASP A 150 23.52 0.96 -3.58
CA ASP A 150 22.40 1.86 -3.28
C ASP A 150 21.82 1.65 -1.88
N LEU A 151 21.78 0.40 -1.40
CA LEU A 151 21.26 0.09 -0.08
C LEU A 151 22.19 0.59 1.03
N PHE A 152 23.50 0.43 0.86
CA PHE A 152 24.50 0.90 1.84
C PHE A 152 24.71 2.40 1.75
N ALA A 153 24.67 3.02 0.57
CA ALA A 153 24.72 4.47 0.43
C ALA A 153 23.56 5.18 1.15
N ALA A 154 22.36 4.59 1.12
CA ALA A 154 21.20 5.11 1.86
C ALA A 154 21.33 4.95 3.39
N LEU A 155 22.12 3.99 3.87
CA LEU A 155 22.40 3.78 5.30
C LEU A 155 23.52 4.69 5.81
N ASP A 156 24.51 5.03 4.98
CA ASP A 156 25.62 5.93 5.33
C ASP A 156 25.17 7.39 5.48
N ASP A 157 24.05 7.79 4.86
CA ASP A 157 23.48 9.14 5.01
C ASP A 157 22.66 9.31 6.31
N VAL A 158 22.45 8.23 7.08
CA VAL A 158 21.92 8.28 8.45
C VAL A 158 23.07 8.56 9.42
N ARG A 159 23.66 9.77 9.36
CA ARG A 159 24.61 10.23 10.38
C ARG A 159 23.92 10.25 11.74
N PRO A 160 24.53 9.69 12.80
CA PRO A 160 24.05 9.91 14.14
C PRO A 160 24.08 11.43 14.41
N MET A 161 22.95 11.96 14.85
CA MET A 161 22.86 13.33 15.33
C MET A 161 23.81 13.46 16.52
N GLU A 162 25.07 13.84 16.27
CA GLU A 162 25.99 14.20 17.33
C GLU A 162 25.52 15.50 18.00
N GLY A 163 25.37 15.44 19.29
CA GLY A 163 25.41 16.61 20.16
C GLY A 163 24.09 17.25 20.50
N GLY A 164 23.28 16.61 21.36
CA GLY A 164 22.42 17.34 22.28
C GLY A 164 23.21 17.67 23.59
N PRO A 165 23.05 18.86 24.15
CA PRO A 165 23.81 19.24 25.35
C PRO A 165 23.42 18.34 26.53
N ARG A 166 24.45 17.83 27.21
CA ARG A 166 24.30 17.15 28.49
C ARG A 166 23.96 18.22 29.55
N CYS A 167 22.79 18.07 30.13
CA CYS A 167 22.47 18.63 31.46
C CYS A 167 22.26 17.47 32.40
#